data_8dd4811f64194c3b8d87f3ccbcc03bf9
#
_entry.id   8dd4811f64194c3b8d87f3ccbcc03bf9
#
_cell.length_a   1.000
_cell.length_b   1.000
_cell.length_c   1.000
_cell.angle_alpha   90.00
_cell.angle_beta   90.00
_cell.angle_gamma   90.00
#
_symmetry.space_group_name_H-M   'P 1'
#
loop_
_entity.id
_entity.type
_entity.pdbx_description
1 polymer ?
#
loop_
_entity_poly.entity_id
_entity_poly.type
_entity_poly.pdbx_seq_one_letter_code
_entity_poly.pdbx_strand_id
1 'polypeptide(L)'
;MYIALLTCENLPDLSPADQQLIPLLADHNINAVPAVWDDKSIEWTQFDYLVFRNTWDYFEKETEFNNWLEHIERLGIKCLNSIDVIQQNKHKFYLREMEKQGIKIIPTIFIDKTDNLDLSTIIPPHWQKAVLKPAFSGGSYQTAVFESKNIENINQEYKTIASEKELLLQEFIPEIQSLGETSFIFFNKKFSHCINKKPMNGDFRVQIQFGGKYTLINPDDQLIAKAQKIVETFESDLLYARVDGIIMDTELHLMEIECIEPDLYFNLSEGAHERFVQSILELIQ
;
A
#
# COMPACT_ATOMS: atom_id res chain seq x y z
N MET A 1 22.84 14.33 -10.28
CA MET A 1 21.98 13.17 -10.12
C MET A 1 20.57 13.54 -10.57
N TYR A 2 19.90 12.64 -11.31
CA TYR A 2 18.58 12.89 -11.86
C TYR A 2 17.60 11.80 -11.43
N ILE A 3 16.53 12.16 -10.76
CA ILE A 3 15.55 11.23 -10.15
C ILE A 3 14.17 11.48 -10.78
N ALA A 4 13.49 10.41 -11.20
CA ALA A 4 12.07 10.48 -11.53
C ALA A 4 11.23 10.17 -10.28
N LEU A 5 10.33 11.07 -9.93
CA LEU A 5 9.25 10.83 -8.98
C LEU A 5 8.04 10.32 -9.79
N LEU A 6 7.79 9.01 -9.73
CA LEU A 6 6.79 8.36 -10.56
C LEU A 6 5.37 8.74 -10.14
N THR A 7 4.55 9.03 -11.13
CA THR A 7 3.15 9.42 -10.98
C THR A 7 2.29 8.78 -12.06
N CYS A 8 0.99 9.09 -12.11
CA CYS A 8 0.03 8.60 -13.11
C CYS A 8 -0.52 9.74 -13.97
N GLU A 9 -1.15 9.38 -15.09
CA GLU A 9 -1.73 10.34 -16.03
C GLU A 9 -2.74 11.31 -15.40
N ASN A 10 -3.53 10.82 -14.45
CA ASN A 10 -4.53 11.64 -13.76
C ASN A 10 -3.92 12.63 -12.75
N LEU A 11 -2.63 12.51 -12.44
CA LEU A 11 -1.92 13.37 -11.50
C LEU A 11 -0.48 13.64 -11.99
N PRO A 12 -0.30 14.18 -13.21
CA PRO A 12 1.01 14.23 -13.87
C PRO A 12 2.05 15.05 -13.11
N ASP A 13 1.62 16.05 -12.34
CA ASP A 13 2.48 16.96 -11.59
C ASP A 13 2.73 16.51 -10.13
N LEU A 14 2.38 15.28 -9.75
CA LEU A 14 2.39 14.77 -8.37
C LEU A 14 1.32 15.42 -7.47
N SER A 15 1.11 14.81 -6.30
CA SER A 15 0.29 15.40 -5.25
C SER A 15 0.96 16.68 -4.69
N PRO A 16 0.19 17.65 -4.15
CA PRO A 16 0.78 18.85 -3.56
C PRO A 16 1.78 18.55 -2.43
N ALA A 17 1.63 17.42 -1.74
CA ALA A 17 2.57 16.98 -0.72
C ALA A 17 3.88 16.46 -1.34
N ASP A 18 3.79 15.65 -2.40
CA ASP A 18 4.98 15.10 -3.06
C ASP A 18 5.74 16.15 -3.89
N GLN A 19 5.06 17.19 -4.41
CA GLN A 19 5.71 18.31 -5.09
C GLN A 19 6.75 19.02 -4.21
N GLN A 20 6.54 19.05 -2.89
CA GLN A 20 7.48 19.67 -1.95
C GLN A 20 8.82 18.94 -1.85
N LEU A 21 8.89 17.68 -2.29
CA LEU A 21 10.14 16.92 -2.35
C LEU A 21 11.11 17.51 -3.39
N ILE A 22 10.61 18.11 -4.47
CA ILE A 22 11.42 18.62 -5.57
C ILE A 22 12.41 19.72 -5.11
N PRO A 23 11.96 20.83 -4.48
CA PRO A 23 12.88 21.84 -3.99
C PRO A 23 13.82 21.32 -2.89
N LEU A 24 13.34 20.44 -2.00
CA LEU A 24 14.17 19.86 -0.96
C LEU A 24 15.31 18.99 -1.53
N LEU A 25 15.04 18.21 -2.57
CA LEU A 25 16.06 17.44 -3.28
C LEU A 25 17.04 18.35 -4.04
N ALA A 26 16.55 19.47 -4.61
CA ALA A 26 17.39 20.44 -5.30
C ALA A 26 18.42 21.09 -4.36
N ASP A 27 18.08 21.32 -3.08
CA ASP A 27 19.01 21.82 -2.05
C ASP A 27 20.21 20.87 -1.83
N HIS A 28 20.07 19.60 -2.21
CA HIS A 28 21.13 18.59 -2.18
C HIS A 28 21.76 18.28 -3.55
N ASN A 29 21.57 19.17 -4.55
CA ASN A 29 22.05 19.01 -5.93
C ASN A 29 21.47 17.77 -6.64
N ILE A 30 20.26 17.38 -6.29
CA ILE A 30 19.49 16.32 -6.96
C ILE A 30 18.39 16.97 -7.78
N ASN A 31 18.43 16.77 -9.09
CA ASN A 31 17.36 17.20 -9.97
C ASN A 31 16.25 16.13 -9.96
N ALA A 32 15.11 16.44 -9.36
CA ALA A 32 13.96 15.54 -9.31
C ALA A 32 12.81 16.10 -10.14
N VAL A 33 12.16 15.24 -10.93
CA VAL A 33 11.03 15.63 -11.77
C VAL A 33 9.90 14.60 -11.69
N PRO A 34 8.64 15.01 -11.83
CA PRO A 34 7.55 14.08 -12.00
C PRO A 34 7.69 13.34 -13.35
N ALA A 35 7.31 12.06 -13.34
CA ALA A 35 7.30 11.24 -14.55
C ALA A 35 6.12 10.27 -14.52
N VAL A 36 5.23 10.33 -15.50
CA VAL A 36 4.10 9.41 -15.63
C VAL A 36 4.63 8.04 -16.02
N TRP A 37 4.39 7.03 -15.20
CA TRP A 37 5.05 5.73 -15.29
C TRP A 37 4.79 4.99 -16.61
N ASP A 38 3.63 5.19 -17.23
CA ASP A 38 3.24 4.54 -18.49
C ASP A 38 3.34 5.46 -19.73
N ASP A 39 3.95 6.65 -19.61
CA ASP A 39 4.22 7.53 -20.73
C ASP A 39 5.35 6.97 -21.59
N LYS A 40 4.99 6.55 -22.80
CA LYS A 40 5.91 5.95 -23.79
C LYS A 40 6.90 6.95 -24.40
N SER A 41 6.71 8.24 -24.20
CA SER A 41 7.62 9.28 -24.68
C SER A 41 8.84 9.49 -23.77
N ILE A 42 8.82 8.94 -22.54
CA ILE A 42 9.89 9.12 -21.58
C ILE A 42 11.08 8.21 -21.90
N GLU A 43 12.26 8.82 -22.06
CA GLU A 43 13.54 8.10 -22.15
C GLU A 43 14.02 7.78 -20.73
N TRP A 44 13.72 6.58 -20.24
CA TRP A 44 13.99 6.18 -18.86
C TRP A 44 15.49 6.17 -18.50
N THR A 45 16.37 5.89 -19.46
CA THR A 45 17.83 5.82 -19.25
C THR A 45 18.46 7.16 -18.87
N GLN A 46 17.73 8.26 -18.95
CA GLN A 46 18.19 9.57 -18.49
C GLN A 46 18.19 9.68 -16.94
N PHE A 47 17.47 8.81 -16.24
CA PHE A 47 17.36 8.86 -14.78
C PHE A 47 18.36 7.92 -14.11
N ASP A 48 18.96 8.41 -13.03
CA ASP A 48 19.81 7.61 -12.15
C ASP A 48 18.96 6.70 -11.23
N TYR A 49 17.82 7.23 -10.76
CA TYR A 49 16.90 6.52 -9.86
C TYR A 49 15.44 6.84 -10.16
N LEU A 50 14.57 5.86 -9.87
CA LEU A 50 13.11 6.01 -9.88
C LEU A 50 12.55 5.85 -8.47
N VAL A 51 11.58 6.69 -8.11
CA VAL A 51 10.87 6.65 -6.82
C VAL A 51 9.38 6.64 -7.10
N PHE A 52 8.70 5.56 -6.71
CA PHE A 52 7.24 5.49 -6.85
C PHE A 52 6.58 6.43 -5.84
N ARG A 53 5.70 7.34 -6.32
CA ARG A 53 4.97 8.26 -5.44
C ARG A 53 3.46 8.21 -5.64
N ASN A 54 2.98 8.62 -6.80
CA ASN A 54 1.55 8.74 -7.06
C ASN A 54 1.11 7.87 -8.24
N THR A 55 1.66 6.67 -8.39
CA THR A 55 1.30 5.73 -9.46
C THR A 55 -0.05 5.03 -9.19
N TRP A 56 -1.06 5.81 -8.77
CA TRP A 56 -2.32 5.33 -8.19
C TRP A 56 -3.30 4.69 -9.18
N ASP A 57 -2.85 4.37 -10.37
CA ASP A 57 -3.62 3.68 -11.43
C ASP A 57 -2.99 2.34 -11.87
N TYR A 58 -1.82 1.95 -11.30
CA TYR A 58 -1.11 0.74 -11.74
C TYR A 58 -1.95 -0.54 -11.58
N PHE A 59 -2.80 -0.60 -10.56
CA PHE A 59 -3.63 -1.76 -10.28
C PHE A 59 -4.80 -1.91 -11.27
N GLU A 60 -5.14 -0.87 -12.02
CA GLU A 60 -6.11 -0.91 -13.12
C GLU A 60 -5.46 -1.39 -14.42
N LYS A 61 -4.13 -1.29 -14.52
CA LYS A 61 -3.32 -1.56 -15.71
C LYS A 61 -2.27 -2.65 -15.44
N GLU A 62 -2.67 -3.76 -14.80
CA GLU A 62 -1.78 -4.80 -14.27
C GLU A 62 -0.78 -5.32 -15.31
N THR A 63 -1.23 -5.62 -16.53
CA THR A 63 -0.38 -6.13 -17.61
C THR A 63 0.65 -5.09 -18.04
N GLU A 64 0.22 -3.85 -18.22
CA GLU A 64 1.09 -2.73 -18.60
C GLU A 64 2.13 -2.46 -17.51
N PHE A 65 1.71 -2.49 -16.24
CA PHE A 65 2.61 -2.27 -15.11
C PHE A 65 3.69 -3.35 -15.01
N ASN A 66 3.30 -4.63 -15.16
CA ASN A 66 4.24 -5.73 -15.17
C ASN A 66 5.25 -5.61 -16.32
N ASN A 67 4.77 -5.31 -17.54
CA ASN A 67 5.64 -5.11 -18.70
C ASN A 67 6.59 -3.92 -18.51
N TRP A 68 6.12 -2.85 -17.86
CA TRP A 68 6.94 -1.68 -17.56
C TRP A 68 8.03 -2.00 -16.53
N LEU A 69 7.70 -2.72 -15.45
CA LEU A 69 8.68 -3.17 -14.46
C LEU A 69 9.79 -4.02 -15.11
N GLU A 70 9.43 -4.99 -15.96
CA GLU A 70 10.40 -5.79 -16.71
C GLU A 70 11.26 -4.93 -17.67
N HIS A 71 10.68 -3.88 -18.23
CA HIS A 71 11.41 -2.96 -19.08
C HIS A 71 12.46 -2.18 -18.27
N ILE A 72 12.08 -1.59 -17.13
CA ILE A 72 12.99 -0.85 -16.23
C ILE A 72 14.11 -1.76 -15.73
N GLU A 73 13.78 -2.99 -15.33
CA GLU A 73 14.77 -3.98 -14.89
C GLU A 73 15.80 -4.28 -15.99
N ARG A 74 15.36 -4.50 -17.25
CA ARG A 74 16.26 -4.71 -18.40
C ARG A 74 17.16 -3.52 -18.70
N LEU A 75 16.69 -2.29 -18.44
CA LEU A 75 17.49 -1.08 -18.56
C LEU A 75 18.51 -0.93 -17.42
N GLY A 76 18.38 -1.71 -16.33
CA GLY A 76 19.25 -1.62 -15.18
C GLY A 76 19.10 -0.36 -14.34
N ILE A 77 17.96 0.33 -14.46
CA ILE A 77 17.69 1.56 -13.70
C ILE A 77 17.27 1.19 -12.29
N LYS A 78 17.83 1.85 -11.30
CA LYS A 78 17.55 1.56 -9.88
C LYS A 78 16.24 2.20 -9.42
N CYS A 79 15.39 1.41 -8.77
CA CYS A 79 14.22 1.91 -8.04
C CYS A 79 14.55 1.96 -6.54
N LEU A 80 14.14 3.02 -5.87
CA LEU A 80 14.10 3.14 -4.43
C LEU A 80 12.62 2.90 -4.00
N ASN A 81 12.34 1.93 -3.41
CA ASN A 81 12.15 0.56 -3.25
C ASN A 81 12.44 -0.26 -4.53
N SER A 82 13.21 -1.30 -4.42
CA SER A 82 13.66 -2.08 -5.58
C SER A 82 12.50 -2.77 -6.31
N ILE A 83 12.74 -3.16 -7.58
CA ILE A 83 11.74 -3.92 -8.34
C ILE A 83 11.36 -5.22 -7.62
N ASP A 84 12.29 -5.90 -6.94
CA ASP A 84 11.99 -7.09 -6.15
C ASP A 84 11.00 -6.80 -5.02
N VAL A 85 11.16 -5.67 -4.32
CA VAL A 85 10.21 -5.19 -3.30
C VAL A 85 8.83 -4.95 -3.93
N ILE A 86 8.78 -4.26 -5.07
CA ILE A 86 7.53 -4.00 -5.80
C ILE A 86 6.85 -5.31 -6.21
N GLN A 87 7.61 -6.26 -6.77
CA GLN A 87 7.10 -7.56 -7.18
C GLN A 87 6.55 -8.38 -6.00
N GLN A 88 7.23 -8.33 -4.85
CA GLN A 88 6.76 -8.98 -3.61
C GLN A 88 5.51 -8.31 -3.05
N ASN A 89 5.43 -6.96 -3.08
CA ASN A 89 4.40 -6.20 -2.40
C ASN A 89 3.11 -6.00 -3.23
N LYS A 90 3.19 -5.99 -4.56
CA LYS A 90 2.03 -5.74 -5.43
C LYS A 90 0.90 -6.75 -5.28
N HIS A 91 1.17 -7.96 -4.83
CA HIS A 91 0.21 -9.05 -4.68
C HIS A 91 0.02 -9.41 -3.20
N LYS A 92 -1.17 -9.16 -2.65
CA LYS A 92 -1.44 -9.23 -1.20
C LYS A 92 -1.33 -10.63 -0.57
N PHE A 93 -1.01 -11.67 -1.33
CA PHE A 93 -0.69 -12.99 -0.77
C PHE A 93 0.62 -12.99 0.05
N TYR A 94 1.39 -11.89 0.04
CA TYR A 94 2.49 -11.70 1.00
C TYR A 94 2.01 -11.78 2.47
N LEU A 95 0.75 -11.44 2.74
CA LEU A 95 0.14 -11.57 4.07
C LEU A 95 0.17 -13.02 4.58
N ARG A 96 0.01 -14.01 3.69
CA ARG A 96 0.11 -15.44 4.05
C ARG A 96 1.51 -15.79 4.57
N GLU A 97 2.53 -15.25 3.95
CA GLU A 97 3.92 -15.51 4.36
C GLU A 97 4.27 -14.76 5.66
N MET A 98 3.75 -13.54 5.83
CA MET A 98 3.89 -12.79 7.09
C MET A 98 3.21 -13.50 8.26
N GLU A 99 2.01 -14.06 8.05
CA GLU A 99 1.31 -14.86 9.06
C GLU A 99 2.14 -16.09 9.49
N LYS A 100 2.74 -16.81 8.53
CA LYS A 100 3.66 -17.94 8.83
C LYS A 100 4.88 -17.52 9.66
N GLN A 101 5.33 -16.26 9.52
CA GLN A 101 6.41 -15.68 10.31
C GLN A 101 5.95 -15.16 11.68
N GLY A 102 4.68 -15.38 12.04
CA GLY A 102 4.12 -15.00 13.33
C GLY A 102 3.64 -13.54 13.42
N ILE A 103 3.52 -12.85 12.28
CA ILE A 103 2.83 -11.54 12.22
C ILE A 103 1.33 -11.79 12.35
N LYS A 104 0.69 -11.09 13.28
CA LYS A 104 -0.77 -11.14 13.39
C LYS A 104 -1.40 -10.36 12.25
N ILE A 105 -2.16 -11.03 11.40
CA ILE A 105 -2.94 -10.40 10.34
C ILE A 105 -4.43 -10.39 10.70
N ILE A 106 -5.23 -9.58 10.02
CA ILE A 106 -6.69 -9.73 10.02
C ILE A 106 -7.02 -11.13 9.49
N PRO A 107 -7.97 -11.88 10.12
CA PRO A 107 -8.35 -13.21 9.65
C PRO A 107 -8.64 -13.19 8.15
N THR A 108 -7.85 -13.94 7.38
CA THR A 108 -7.84 -13.87 5.91
C THR A 108 -7.88 -15.28 5.31
N ILE A 109 -8.77 -15.48 4.36
CA ILE A 109 -8.81 -16.66 3.49
C ILE A 109 -8.30 -16.21 2.12
N PHE A 110 -7.29 -16.92 1.63
CA PHE A 110 -6.67 -16.67 0.33
C PHE A 110 -7.31 -17.57 -0.71
N ILE A 111 -7.88 -16.98 -1.75
CA ILE A 111 -8.64 -17.69 -2.78
C ILE A 111 -7.86 -17.62 -4.09
N ASP A 112 -7.38 -18.77 -4.56
CA ASP A 112 -6.75 -18.90 -5.87
C ASP A 112 -7.80 -18.70 -6.99
N LYS A 113 -7.36 -18.39 -8.21
CA LYS A 113 -8.26 -18.25 -9.37
C LYS A 113 -9.18 -19.46 -9.51
N THR A 114 -10.47 -19.20 -9.71
CA THR A 114 -11.48 -20.26 -9.82
C THR A 114 -12.68 -19.83 -10.65
N ASP A 115 -13.17 -20.73 -11.51
CA ASP A 115 -14.41 -20.56 -12.24
C ASP A 115 -15.65 -20.83 -11.38
N ASN A 116 -15.45 -21.43 -10.18
CA ASN A 116 -16.51 -21.89 -9.30
C ASN A 116 -16.37 -21.28 -7.90
N LEU A 117 -16.41 -19.93 -7.83
CA LEU A 117 -16.43 -19.25 -6.54
C LEU A 117 -17.72 -19.57 -5.78
N ASP A 118 -17.57 -20.18 -4.60
CA ASP A 118 -18.67 -20.41 -3.67
C ASP A 118 -18.27 -20.02 -2.25
N LEU A 119 -18.53 -18.77 -1.91
CA LEU A 119 -18.21 -18.21 -0.61
C LEU A 119 -18.98 -18.91 0.53
N SER A 120 -20.11 -19.55 0.26
CA SER A 120 -20.90 -20.23 1.28
C SER A 120 -20.18 -21.45 1.87
N THR A 121 -19.25 -22.04 1.12
CA THR A 121 -18.47 -23.21 1.54
C THR A 121 -17.16 -22.84 2.26
N ILE A 122 -16.68 -21.60 2.09
CA ILE A 122 -15.36 -21.18 2.59
C ILE A 122 -15.43 -20.15 3.70
N ILE A 123 -16.51 -19.35 3.79
CA ILE A 123 -16.66 -18.35 4.84
C ILE A 123 -16.91 -19.03 6.21
N PRO A 124 -16.13 -18.69 7.25
CA PRO A 124 -16.38 -19.25 8.59
C PRO A 124 -17.76 -18.86 9.11
N PRO A 125 -18.52 -19.79 9.71
CA PRO A 125 -19.91 -19.54 10.15
C PRO A 125 -20.05 -18.42 11.19
N HIS A 126 -18.97 -18.08 11.90
CA HIS A 126 -18.97 -17.00 12.90
C HIS A 126 -18.73 -15.63 12.31
N TRP A 127 -18.28 -15.51 11.04
CA TRP A 127 -18.14 -14.24 10.39
C TRP A 127 -19.50 -13.70 9.95
N GLN A 128 -19.98 -12.67 10.64
CA GLN A 128 -21.26 -12.04 10.30
C GLN A 128 -21.15 -11.14 9.07
N LYS A 129 -19.97 -10.56 8.85
CA LYS A 129 -19.67 -9.63 7.77
C LYS A 129 -18.24 -9.88 7.29
N ALA A 130 -18.03 -9.77 5.99
CA ALA A 130 -16.74 -10.01 5.37
C ALA A 130 -16.40 -8.94 4.32
N VAL A 131 -15.11 -8.88 3.98
CA VAL A 131 -14.55 -8.06 2.92
C VAL A 131 -13.96 -8.98 1.85
N LEU A 132 -14.38 -8.82 0.60
CA LEU A 132 -13.80 -9.53 -0.55
C LEU A 132 -13.11 -8.51 -1.45
N LYS A 133 -11.85 -8.79 -1.81
CA LYS A 133 -11.05 -7.90 -2.66
C LYS A 133 -10.06 -8.70 -3.50
N PRO A 134 -9.66 -8.20 -4.71
CA PRO A 134 -8.58 -8.81 -5.48
C PRO A 134 -7.25 -8.74 -4.72
N ALA A 135 -6.39 -9.75 -4.92
CA ALA A 135 -5.06 -9.78 -4.33
C ALA A 135 -4.12 -8.72 -4.93
N PHE A 136 -4.29 -8.41 -6.21
CA PHE A 136 -3.66 -7.29 -6.89
C PHE A 136 -4.67 -6.14 -6.99
N SER A 137 -4.58 -5.16 -6.08
CA SER A 137 -5.50 -4.02 -6.00
C SER A 137 -4.93 -2.91 -5.12
N GLY A 138 -5.41 -1.67 -5.31
CA GLY A 138 -5.12 -0.49 -4.51
C GLY A 138 -6.38 0.35 -4.30
N GLY A 139 -6.38 1.32 -3.37
CA GLY A 139 -7.43 2.31 -3.21
C GLY A 139 -8.86 1.76 -3.00
N SER A 140 -9.02 0.55 -2.48
CA SER A 140 -10.32 -0.18 -2.39
C SER A 140 -10.93 -0.56 -3.75
N TYR A 141 -10.13 -0.62 -4.82
CA TYR A 141 -10.58 -1.05 -6.14
C TYR A 141 -11.18 -2.45 -6.11
N GLN A 142 -12.39 -2.61 -6.66
CA GLN A 142 -13.12 -3.88 -6.67
C GLN A 142 -13.23 -4.54 -5.28
N THR A 143 -13.41 -3.73 -4.22
CA THR A 143 -13.59 -4.23 -2.84
C THR A 143 -15.08 -4.23 -2.49
N ALA A 144 -15.61 -5.39 -2.09
CA ALA A 144 -16.96 -5.53 -1.56
C ALA A 144 -16.95 -5.82 -0.07
N VAL A 145 -17.84 -5.15 0.66
CA VAL A 145 -18.16 -5.46 2.05
C VAL A 145 -19.57 -5.99 2.11
N PHE A 146 -19.78 -7.17 2.67
CA PHE A 146 -21.08 -7.83 2.64
C PHE A 146 -21.37 -8.59 3.93
N GLU A 147 -22.65 -8.74 4.23
CA GLU A 147 -23.11 -9.61 5.29
C GLU A 147 -23.29 -11.05 4.77
N SER A 148 -23.07 -12.04 5.62
CA SER A 148 -23.16 -13.47 5.24
C SER A 148 -24.48 -13.87 4.58
N LYS A 149 -25.57 -13.14 4.86
CA LYS A 149 -26.87 -13.34 4.18
C LYS A 149 -26.89 -12.94 2.70
N ASN A 150 -25.89 -12.19 2.21
CA ASN A 150 -25.80 -11.68 0.84
C ASN A 150 -24.79 -12.44 -0.03
N ILE A 151 -24.32 -13.60 0.41
CA ILE A 151 -23.26 -14.39 -0.26
C ILE A 151 -23.60 -14.70 -1.71
N GLU A 152 -24.84 -15.06 -2.03
CA GLU A 152 -25.25 -15.43 -3.39
C GLU A 152 -25.05 -14.29 -4.39
N ASN A 153 -25.39 -13.05 -3.99
CA ASN A 153 -25.20 -11.87 -4.83
C ASN A 153 -23.70 -11.61 -5.08
N ILE A 154 -22.88 -11.75 -4.03
CA ILE A 154 -21.43 -11.56 -4.12
C ILE A 154 -20.79 -12.66 -4.97
N ASN A 155 -21.18 -13.92 -4.83
CA ASN A 155 -20.72 -15.00 -5.70
C ASN A 155 -20.98 -14.69 -7.17
N GLN A 156 -22.17 -14.17 -7.50
CA GLN A 156 -22.52 -13.81 -8.87
C GLN A 156 -21.70 -12.60 -9.37
N GLU A 157 -21.57 -11.56 -8.55
CA GLU A 157 -20.82 -10.34 -8.88
C GLU A 157 -19.33 -10.63 -9.12
N TYR A 158 -18.72 -11.46 -8.26
CA TYR A 158 -17.29 -11.77 -8.30
C TYR A 158 -16.92 -12.98 -9.16
N LYS A 159 -17.88 -13.65 -9.79
CA LYS A 159 -17.62 -14.85 -10.60
C LYS A 159 -16.56 -14.61 -11.69
N THR A 160 -16.71 -13.53 -12.47
CA THR A 160 -15.75 -13.19 -13.53
C THR A 160 -14.41 -12.77 -12.94
N ILE A 161 -14.42 -11.97 -11.88
CA ILE A 161 -13.19 -11.52 -11.21
C ILE A 161 -12.41 -12.72 -10.67
N ALA A 162 -13.08 -13.67 -10.02
CA ALA A 162 -12.47 -14.88 -9.45
C ALA A 162 -11.86 -15.81 -10.50
N SER A 163 -12.39 -15.83 -11.73
CA SER A 163 -11.79 -16.62 -12.82
C SER A 163 -10.50 -16.01 -13.37
N GLU A 164 -10.32 -14.70 -13.20
CA GLU A 164 -9.18 -13.97 -13.75
C GLU A 164 -8.14 -13.59 -12.69
N LYS A 165 -8.57 -13.41 -11.44
CA LYS A 165 -7.73 -12.89 -10.33
C LYS A 165 -7.86 -13.72 -9.07
N GLU A 166 -6.77 -13.80 -8.32
CA GLU A 166 -6.76 -14.28 -6.94
C GLU A 166 -7.45 -13.25 -6.03
N LEU A 167 -8.15 -13.74 -4.99
CA LEU A 167 -8.90 -12.91 -4.08
C LEU A 167 -8.47 -13.11 -2.61
N LEU A 168 -8.69 -12.09 -1.79
CA LEU A 168 -8.68 -12.18 -0.34
C LEU A 168 -10.11 -12.05 0.19
N LEU A 169 -10.52 -13.00 1.02
CA LEU A 169 -11.72 -12.92 1.84
C LEU A 169 -11.28 -12.67 3.28
N GLN A 170 -11.58 -11.49 3.82
CA GLN A 170 -11.18 -11.07 5.16
C GLN A 170 -12.39 -10.91 6.08
N GLU A 171 -12.24 -11.25 7.36
CA GLU A 171 -13.23 -10.89 8.36
C GLU A 171 -13.38 -9.37 8.43
N PHE A 172 -14.61 -8.89 8.43
CA PHE A 172 -14.85 -7.49 8.71
C PHE A 172 -14.71 -7.23 10.20
N ILE A 173 -13.76 -6.37 10.56
CA ILE A 173 -13.48 -6.00 11.96
C ILE A 173 -14.30 -4.75 12.30
N PRO A 174 -15.38 -4.87 13.11
CA PRO A 174 -16.25 -3.73 13.42
C PRO A 174 -15.52 -2.61 14.18
N GLU A 175 -14.46 -2.96 14.92
CA GLU A 175 -13.63 -2.02 15.66
C GLU A 175 -12.99 -0.94 14.78
N ILE A 176 -12.87 -1.14 13.45
CA ILE A 176 -12.39 -0.10 12.53
C ILE A 176 -13.22 1.17 12.62
N GLN A 177 -14.52 1.05 12.91
CA GLN A 177 -15.42 2.22 13.04
C GLN A 177 -15.14 3.04 14.29
N SER A 178 -14.73 2.41 15.38
CA SER A 178 -14.47 3.06 16.68
C SER A 178 -13.00 3.40 16.88
N LEU A 179 -12.11 2.44 16.65
CA LEU A 179 -10.66 2.58 16.84
C LEU A 179 -9.98 3.24 15.63
N GLY A 180 -10.52 3.02 14.43
CA GLY A 180 -9.90 3.46 13.19
C GLY A 180 -8.80 2.51 12.72
N GLU A 181 -8.28 2.78 11.54
CA GLU A 181 -7.10 2.15 10.97
C GLU A 181 -5.86 2.97 11.36
N THR A 182 -4.81 2.30 11.77
CA THR A 182 -3.55 2.93 12.15
C THR A 182 -2.49 2.65 11.10
N SER A 183 -1.89 3.73 10.58
CA SER A 183 -0.81 3.70 9.60
C SER A 183 0.50 4.09 10.28
N PHE A 184 1.48 3.18 10.29
CA PHE A 184 2.84 3.46 10.74
C PHE A 184 3.71 3.71 9.52
N ILE A 185 4.35 4.88 9.46
CA ILE A 185 5.18 5.30 8.35
C ILE A 185 6.66 5.12 8.71
N PHE A 186 7.38 4.46 7.84
CA PHE A 186 8.82 4.19 7.97
C PHE A 186 9.56 4.79 6.78
N PHE A 187 10.72 5.39 7.05
CA PHE A 187 11.70 5.84 6.04
C PHE A 187 13.03 5.16 6.32
N ASN A 188 13.62 4.54 5.30
CA ASN A 188 14.83 3.73 5.42
C ASN A 188 14.73 2.74 6.58
N LYS A 189 13.59 2.04 6.68
CA LYS A 189 13.20 1.13 7.78
C LYS A 189 13.21 1.75 9.18
N LYS A 190 13.34 3.07 9.34
CA LYS A 190 13.26 3.79 10.62
C LYS A 190 11.86 4.38 10.78
N PHE A 191 11.25 4.21 11.96
CA PHE A 191 9.95 4.80 12.25
C PHE A 191 10.00 6.33 12.12
N SER A 192 9.05 6.90 11.37
CA SER A 192 8.94 8.33 11.14
C SER A 192 7.79 8.96 11.90
N HIS A 193 6.58 8.46 11.69
CA HIS A 193 5.35 8.98 12.31
C HIS A 193 4.20 7.99 12.14
N CYS A 194 3.08 8.28 12.81
CA CYS A 194 1.91 7.40 12.80
C CYS A 194 0.62 8.19 12.68
N ILE A 195 -0.28 7.71 11.83
CA ILE A 195 -1.57 8.33 11.56
C ILE A 195 -2.69 7.35 11.93
N ASN A 196 -3.69 7.83 12.67
CA ASN A 196 -4.95 7.11 12.84
C ASN A 196 -5.99 7.67 11.87
N LYS A 197 -6.62 6.77 11.12
CA LYS A 197 -7.63 7.07 10.09
C LYS A 197 -8.98 6.55 10.56
N LYS A 198 -9.92 7.44 10.89
CA LYS A 198 -11.27 7.06 11.28
C LYS A 198 -12.26 7.29 10.14
N PRO A 199 -13.12 6.31 9.83
CA PRO A 199 -14.15 6.50 8.83
C PRO A 199 -15.20 7.51 9.30
N MET A 200 -15.96 8.05 8.35
CA MET A 200 -17.18 8.79 8.67
C MET A 200 -18.22 7.84 9.31
N ASN A 201 -19.06 8.38 10.20
CA ASN A 201 -20.13 7.59 10.83
C ASN A 201 -20.99 6.87 9.79
N GLY A 202 -21.06 5.55 9.90
CA GLY A 202 -21.85 4.70 9.00
C GLY A 202 -21.09 4.20 7.76
N ASP A 203 -19.83 4.61 7.56
CA ASP A 203 -18.93 4.06 6.54
C ASP A 203 -17.82 3.21 7.19
N PHE A 204 -17.18 2.35 6.41
CA PHE A 204 -16.00 1.58 6.81
C PHE A 204 -14.73 2.09 6.12
N ARG A 205 -14.90 2.86 5.03
CA ARG A 205 -13.79 3.42 4.27
C ARG A 205 -13.19 4.60 5.02
N VAL A 206 -11.89 4.54 5.24
CA VAL A 206 -11.16 5.52 6.03
C VAL A 206 -10.59 6.67 5.18
N GLN A 207 -10.62 6.55 3.85
CA GLN A 207 -10.03 7.52 2.93
C GLN A 207 -10.76 8.89 2.97
N ILE A 208 -10.00 9.97 2.78
CA ILE A 208 -10.51 11.35 2.86
C ILE A 208 -11.67 11.60 1.88
N GLN A 209 -11.59 11.04 0.65
CA GLN A 209 -12.66 11.18 -0.35
C GLN A 209 -14.01 10.61 0.10
N PHE A 210 -14.01 9.73 1.11
CA PHE A 210 -15.20 9.17 1.74
C PHE A 210 -15.52 9.82 3.09
N GLY A 211 -14.90 10.98 3.40
CA GLY A 211 -15.13 11.73 4.64
C GLY A 211 -14.34 11.22 5.85
N GLY A 212 -13.33 10.38 5.62
CA GLY A 212 -12.43 9.91 6.66
C GLY A 212 -11.66 11.06 7.32
N LYS A 213 -11.37 10.90 8.61
CA LYS A 213 -10.59 11.86 9.39
C LYS A 213 -9.25 11.27 9.77
N TYR A 214 -8.18 11.98 9.43
CA TYR A 214 -6.81 11.61 9.74
C TYR A 214 -6.27 12.40 10.93
N THR A 215 -5.58 11.74 11.84
CA THR A 215 -5.02 12.36 13.04
C THR A 215 -3.63 11.80 13.30
N LEU A 216 -2.65 12.70 13.46
CA LEU A 216 -1.30 12.31 13.92
C LEU A 216 -1.42 11.77 15.34
N ILE A 217 -0.83 10.61 15.60
CA ILE A 217 -0.80 9.98 16.91
C ILE A 217 0.62 9.56 17.28
N ASN A 218 0.87 9.41 18.58
CA ASN A 218 2.13 8.88 19.10
C ASN A 218 1.86 7.51 19.72
N PRO A 219 2.05 6.40 18.98
CA PRO A 219 1.90 5.06 19.52
C PRO A 219 3.01 4.78 20.54
N ASP A 220 2.76 3.82 21.44
CA ASP A 220 3.81 3.36 22.36
C ASP A 220 4.92 2.57 21.63
N ASP A 221 6.07 2.44 22.29
CA ASP A 221 7.25 1.78 21.71
C ASP A 221 7.00 0.30 21.37
N GLN A 222 6.08 -0.37 22.08
CA GLN A 222 5.75 -1.77 21.81
C GLN A 222 4.99 -1.91 20.49
N LEU A 223 4.07 -0.99 20.20
CA LEU A 223 3.35 -0.96 18.92
C LEU A 223 4.28 -0.60 17.78
N ILE A 224 5.19 0.37 17.99
CA ILE A 224 6.23 0.70 17.01
C ILE A 224 7.10 -0.53 16.72
N ALA A 225 7.55 -1.25 17.76
CA ALA A 225 8.35 -2.46 17.59
C ALA A 225 7.61 -3.58 16.84
N LYS A 226 6.27 -3.71 17.02
CA LYS A 226 5.47 -4.66 16.26
C LYS A 226 5.38 -4.28 14.78
N ALA A 227 5.16 -3.00 14.47
CA ALA A 227 5.18 -2.50 13.09
C ALA A 227 6.58 -2.61 12.46
N GLN A 228 7.64 -2.36 13.23
CA GLN A 228 9.03 -2.53 12.81
C GLN A 228 9.33 -3.95 12.35
N LYS A 229 8.87 -4.98 13.10
CA LYS A 229 9.05 -6.39 12.70
C LYS A 229 8.42 -6.70 11.34
N ILE A 230 7.30 -6.04 10.99
CA ILE A 230 6.66 -6.22 9.69
C ILE A 230 7.55 -5.66 8.58
N VAL A 231 8.11 -4.48 8.77
CA VAL A 231 9.06 -3.85 7.82
C VAL A 231 10.33 -4.70 7.67
N GLU A 232 10.81 -5.32 8.74
CA GLU A 232 12.00 -6.17 8.77
C GLU A 232 11.81 -7.52 8.05
N THR A 233 10.59 -7.91 7.68
CA THR A 233 10.37 -9.09 6.82
C THR A 233 10.90 -8.91 5.40
N PHE A 234 11.12 -7.68 4.97
CA PHE A 234 11.79 -7.38 3.71
C PHE A 234 13.31 -7.39 3.92
N GLU A 235 14.03 -8.27 3.23
CA GLU A 235 15.50 -8.32 3.29
C GLU A 235 16.14 -7.10 2.61
N SER A 236 15.56 -6.65 1.49
CA SER A 236 16.01 -5.47 0.73
C SER A 236 15.83 -4.18 1.50
N ASP A 237 16.62 -3.17 1.16
CA ASP A 237 16.43 -1.81 1.63
C ASP A 237 15.06 -1.27 1.20
N LEU A 238 14.43 -0.50 2.08
CA LEU A 238 13.16 0.18 1.82
C LEU A 238 13.34 1.67 2.03
N LEU A 239 13.19 2.46 0.98
CA LEU A 239 13.12 3.91 1.13
C LEU A 239 11.96 4.31 2.03
N TYR A 240 10.82 3.65 1.84
CA TYR A 240 9.62 3.83 2.66
C TYR A 240 8.82 2.55 2.75
N ALA A 241 8.03 2.48 3.80
CA ALA A 241 6.93 1.54 3.96
C ALA A 241 5.81 2.18 4.79
N ARG A 242 4.57 1.84 4.49
CA ARG A 242 3.41 2.15 5.31
C ARG A 242 2.77 0.85 5.79
N VAL A 243 2.77 0.64 7.10
CA VAL A 243 2.15 -0.52 7.74
C VAL A 243 0.78 -0.12 8.23
N ASP A 244 -0.26 -0.69 7.65
CA ASP A 244 -1.66 -0.40 7.94
C ASP A 244 -2.30 -1.54 8.74
N GLY A 245 -2.92 -1.22 9.86
CA GLY A 245 -3.57 -2.21 10.69
C GLY A 245 -4.52 -1.65 11.74
N ILE A 246 -5.14 -2.53 12.47
CA ILE A 246 -6.01 -2.19 13.60
C ILE A 246 -5.31 -2.59 14.89
N ILE A 247 -5.36 -1.69 15.88
CA ILE A 247 -4.84 -1.97 17.23
C ILE A 247 -6.00 -2.47 18.10
N MET A 248 -5.96 -3.75 18.47
CA MET A 248 -6.93 -4.38 19.37
C MET A 248 -6.18 -5.03 20.53
N ASP A 249 -6.62 -4.77 21.75
CA ASP A 249 -6.01 -5.34 22.98
C ASP A 249 -4.48 -5.19 23.04
N THR A 250 -3.96 -4.02 22.66
CA THR A 250 -2.52 -3.70 22.55
C THR A 250 -1.75 -4.49 21.46
N GLU A 251 -2.45 -5.21 20.62
CA GLU A 251 -1.88 -5.94 19.49
C GLU A 251 -2.16 -5.24 18.17
N LEU A 252 -1.15 -5.19 17.31
CA LEU A 252 -1.29 -4.73 15.92
C LEU A 252 -1.73 -5.91 15.07
N HIS A 253 -2.93 -5.81 14.48
CA HIS A 253 -3.44 -6.74 13.49
C HIS A 253 -3.22 -6.12 12.11
N LEU A 254 -2.28 -6.66 11.36
CA LEU A 254 -1.90 -6.15 10.04
C LEU A 254 -3.05 -6.33 9.05
N MET A 255 -3.40 -5.26 8.36
CA MET A 255 -4.33 -5.26 7.21
C MET A 255 -3.58 -5.31 5.89
N GLU A 256 -2.54 -4.49 5.76
CA GLU A 256 -1.64 -4.47 4.62
C GLU A 256 -0.34 -3.72 4.96
N ILE A 257 0.69 -3.95 4.15
CA ILE A 257 1.88 -3.10 4.08
C ILE A 257 1.99 -2.58 2.65
N GLU A 258 2.22 -1.29 2.51
CA GLU A 258 2.38 -0.63 1.22
C GLU A 258 3.83 -0.16 1.04
N CYS A 259 4.48 -0.67 -0.01
CA CYS A 259 5.85 -0.32 -0.39
C CYS A 259 5.93 0.24 -1.82
N ILE A 260 4.79 0.41 -2.52
CA ILE A 260 4.75 0.90 -3.91
C ILE A 260 4.48 2.40 -3.92
N GLU A 261 3.23 2.81 -3.62
CA GLU A 261 2.79 4.21 -3.79
C GLU A 261 1.97 4.75 -2.61
N PRO A 262 2.30 4.43 -1.35
CA PRO A 262 1.50 4.89 -0.24
C PRO A 262 1.46 6.42 -0.15
N ASP A 263 0.30 6.97 0.22
CA ASP A 263 0.30 8.29 0.82
C ASP A 263 1.10 8.22 2.13
N LEU A 264 2.14 9.03 2.23
CA LEU A 264 3.05 9.07 3.37
C LEU A 264 2.67 10.15 4.37
N TYR A 265 1.52 10.82 4.16
CA TYR A 265 0.95 11.82 5.08
C TYR A 265 1.93 12.91 5.48
N PHE A 266 2.79 13.34 4.57
CA PHE A 266 3.83 14.34 4.82
C PHE A 266 3.32 15.59 5.52
N ASN A 267 2.16 16.10 5.09
CA ASN A 267 1.56 17.33 5.62
C ASN A 267 1.01 17.19 7.06
N LEU A 268 0.95 15.98 7.60
CA LEU A 268 0.45 15.73 8.95
C LEU A 268 1.55 15.59 10.01
N SER A 269 2.81 15.49 9.60
CA SER A 269 3.94 15.33 10.50
C SER A 269 5.06 16.31 10.16
N GLU A 270 5.35 17.21 11.06
CA GLU A 270 6.45 18.19 10.92
C GLU A 270 7.77 17.48 10.64
N GLY A 271 8.55 17.97 9.67
CA GLY A 271 9.84 17.42 9.27
C GLY A 271 9.76 16.08 8.52
N ALA A 272 8.56 15.61 8.11
CA ALA A 272 8.42 14.34 7.41
C ALA A 272 9.07 14.37 6.00
N HIS A 273 8.96 15.47 5.29
CA HIS A 273 9.61 15.63 3.98
C HIS A 273 11.15 15.57 4.11
N GLU A 274 11.71 16.25 5.11
CA GLU A 274 13.16 16.28 5.37
C GLU A 274 13.67 14.88 5.75
N ARG A 275 12.94 14.14 6.60
CA ARG A 275 13.29 12.75 6.95
C ARG A 275 13.25 11.83 5.72
N PHE A 276 12.29 12.02 4.83
CA PHE A 276 12.20 11.25 3.59
C PHE A 276 13.37 11.56 2.65
N VAL A 277 13.68 12.84 2.43
CA VAL A 277 14.83 13.28 1.63
C VAL A 277 16.14 12.76 2.22
N GLN A 278 16.31 12.84 3.55
CA GLN A 278 17.49 12.28 4.22
C GLN A 278 17.62 10.77 3.97
N SER A 279 16.51 10.04 3.93
CA SER A 279 16.51 8.60 3.62
C SER A 279 16.90 8.31 2.17
N ILE A 280 16.49 9.16 1.22
CA ILE A 280 16.99 9.09 -0.16
C ILE A 280 18.51 9.26 -0.17
N LEU A 281 19.03 10.30 0.49
CA LEU A 281 20.46 10.58 0.53
C LEU A 281 21.28 9.43 1.14
N GLU A 282 20.74 8.73 2.16
CA GLU A 282 21.38 7.58 2.76
C GLU A 282 21.46 6.37 1.81
N LEU A 283 20.48 6.19 0.93
CA LEU A 283 20.38 5.02 0.03
C LEU A 283 21.10 5.19 -1.31
N ILE A 284 21.38 6.43 -1.74
CA ILE A 284 22.04 6.73 -3.02
C ILE A 284 23.54 6.99 -2.90
N GLN A 285 24.10 6.84 -1.69
CA GLN A 285 25.54 7.01 -1.42
C GLN A 285 26.44 5.93 -2.01
#